data_f5999583f758bde51e23888ea017d232
#
_entry.id   f5999583f758bde51e23888ea017d232
#
_cell.length_a   1.000
_cell.length_b   1.000
_cell.length_c   1.000
_cell.angle_alpha   90.00
_cell.angle_beta   90.00
_cell.angle_gamma   90.00
#
_symmetry.space_group_name_H-M   'P 1'
#
loop_
_entity.id
_entity.type
_entity.pdbx_description
1 polymer ?
#
loop_
_entity_poly.entity_id
_entity_poly.type
_entity_poly.pdbx_seq_one_letter_code
_entity_poly.pdbx_strand_id
1 'polypeptide(L)'
;YYFGKIIKLNNGIKKALFNLTIASLLVITVVKYSTYFKPHDAKEYDEKKLTSFEEISWRVSKTSFEFSPVGIKTAKTELGTTTIELSKKDLIKESFTILSTNKEMTRVITLTDKFSKKEFKIGSEKPVEFRLNTFNFPGWKATIDGKEISINDDNGYKLITVSVPEGNHKLNFIFRNTLIRTLSNLISLFSLMILFLYFLMNLVQKDHLISSNK
;
A
#
# COMPACT_ATOMS: atom_id res chain seq x y z
N TYR A 1 -34.44 -9.35 29.29
CA TYR A 1 -35.29 -8.64 30.28
C TYR A 1 -34.58 -8.40 31.63
N TYR A 2 -33.43 -9.00 31.92
CA TYR A 2 -32.69 -8.84 33.18
C TYR A 2 -31.58 -7.78 33.17
N PHE A 3 -31.16 -7.28 32.03
CA PHE A 3 -30.07 -6.29 31.96
C PHE A 3 -30.48 -4.83 32.19
N GLY A 4 -31.80 -4.53 32.22
CA GLY A 4 -32.32 -3.16 32.38
C GLY A 4 -32.46 -2.68 33.85
N LYS A 5 -32.20 -3.52 34.82
CA LYS A 5 -32.38 -3.20 36.26
C LYS A 5 -31.08 -2.95 37.04
N ILE A 6 -29.94 -2.92 36.29
CA ILE A 6 -28.64 -2.70 36.89
C ILE A 6 -28.38 -1.20 37.05
N ILE A 7 -28.66 -0.73 38.27
CA ILE A 7 -28.01 0.38 38.94
C ILE A 7 -28.32 1.76 38.30
N LYS A 8 -29.24 2.49 38.93
CA LYS A 8 -29.30 3.97 38.84
C LYS A 8 -28.04 4.56 39.49
N LEU A 9 -26.88 4.40 38.85
CA LEU A 9 -25.65 5.05 39.25
C LEU A 9 -25.79 6.56 39.03
N ASN A 10 -25.40 7.32 40.02
CA ASN A 10 -25.24 8.78 39.90
C ASN A 10 -24.35 9.10 38.68
N ASN A 11 -24.64 10.16 37.93
CA ASN A 11 -23.91 10.57 36.74
C ASN A 11 -22.41 10.76 36.99
N GLY A 12 -22.02 11.16 38.19
CA GLY A 12 -20.61 11.22 38.62
C GLY A 12 -19.94 9.84 38.64
N ILE A 13 -20.61 8.84 39.19
CA ILE A 13 -20.08 7.46 39.24
C ILE A 13 -19.99 6.84 37.85
N LYS A 14 -20.97 7.08 36.98
CA LYS A 14 -20.94 6.62 35.57
C LYS A 14 -19.72 7.19 34.82
N LYS A 15 -19.47 8.48 35.01
CA LYS A 15 -18.30 9.17 34.38
C LYS A 15 -16.98 8.63 34.94
N ALA A 16 -16.91 8.38 36.26
CA ALA A 16 -15.72 7.81 36.87
C ALA A 16 -15.45 6.38 36.37
N LEU A 17 -16.48 5.53 36.29
CA LEU A 17 -16.36 4.17 35.76
C LEU A 17 -15.94 4.18 34.29
N PHE A 18 -16.49 5.05 33.48
CA PHE A 18 -16.10 5.21 32.06
C PHE A 18 -14.64 5.59 31.92
N ASN A 19 -14.19 6.59 32.69
CA ASN A 19 -12.78 7.02 32.67
C ASN A 19 -11.85 5.90 33.18
N LEU A 20 -12.24 5.15 34.21
CA LEU A 20 -11.48 4.03 34.70
C LEU A 20 -11.36 2.92 33.65
N THR A 21 -12.43 2.63 32.92
CA THR A 21 -12.42 1.64 31.83
C THR A 21 -11.45 2.05 30.73
N ILE A 22 -11.48 3.31 30.31
CA ILE A 22 -10.54 3.82 29.30
C ILE A 22 -9.10 3.75 29.79
N ALA A 23 -8.85 4.18 31.02
CA ALA A 23 -7.52 4.11 31.63
C ALA A 23 -7.00 2.66 31.71
N SER A 24 -7.86 1.73 32.10
CA SER A 24 -7.52 0.29 32.16
C SER A 24 -7.19 -0.27 30.79
N LEU A 25 -7.99 0.07 29.77
CA LEU A 25 -7.72 -0.35 28.39
C LEU A 25 -6.37 0.21 27.87
N LEU A 26 -6.06 1.46 28.16
CA LEU A 26 -4.78 2.06 27.80
C LEU A 26 -3.61 1.34 28.49
N VAL A 27 -3.72 1.10 29.80
CA VAL A 27 -2.69 0.37 30.55
C VAL A 27 -2.48 -1.03 29.99
N ILE A 28 -3.57 -1.78 29.76
CA ILE A 28 -3.51 -3.14 29.20
C ILE A 28 -2.83 -3.10 27.82
N THR A 29 -3.18 -2.11 26.97
CA THR A 29 -2.57 -1.95 25.66
C THR A 29 -1.08 -1.67 25.77
N VAL A 30 -0.67 -0.72 26.61
CA VAL A 30 0.75 -0.41 26.83
C VAL A 30 1.52 -1.61 27.35
N VAL A 31 0.99 -2.32 28.36
CA VAL A 31 1.63 -3.51 28.92
C VAL A 31 1.75 -4.62 27.88
N LYS A 32 0.67 -4.91 27.14
CA LYS A 32 0.65 -5.96 26.11
C LYS A 32 1.65 -5.68 24.99
N TYR A 33 1.77 -4.43 24.57
CA TYR A 33 2.62 -4.06 23.44
C TYR A 33 4.02 -3.56 23.84
N SER A 34 4.30 -3.41 25.15
CA SER A 34 5.63 -2.99 25.63
C SER A 34 6.77 -3.92 25.20
N THR A 35 6.47 -5.22 25.02
CA THR A 35 7.43 -6.21 24.53
C THR A 35 7.92 -5.93 23.10
N TYR A 36 7.09 -5.28 22.27
CA TYR A 36 7.47 -4.92 20.88
C TYR A 36 8.46 -3.75 20.82
N PHE A 37 8.61 -2.98 21.91
CA PHE A 37 9.59 -1.90 22.03
C PHE A 37 10.94 -2.35 22.56
N LYS A 38 11.06 -3.63 22.94
CA LYS A 38 12.35 -4.19 23.35
C LYS A 38 13.03 -4.80 22.12
N PRO A 39 14.20 -4.31 21.72
CA PRO A 39 14.96 -4.94 20.64
C PRO A 39 15.31 -6.37 21.04
N HIS A 40 15.00 -7.34 20.18
CA HIS A 40 15.30 -8.77 20.45
C HIS A 40 16.81 -9.04 20.43
N ASP A 41 17.54 -8.32 19.58
CA ASP A 41 18.99 -8.44 19.44
C ASP A 41 19.57 -7.10 18.99
N ALA A 42 20.55 -6.60 19.71
CA ALA A 42 21.39 -5.49 19.27
C ALA A 42 22.64 -6.11 18.61
N LYS A 43 22.65 -6.22 17.29
CA LYS A 43 23.85 -6.63 16.55
C LYS A 43 24.52 -5.40 15.95
N GLU A 44 25.85 -5.34 16.04
CA GLU A 44 26.62 -4.38 15.26
C GLU A 44 26.46 -4.71 13.77
N TYR A 45 25.91 -3.77 13.02
CA TYR A 45 25.76 -3.91 11.58
C TYR A 45 26.60 -2.85 10.86
N ASP A 46 27.21 -3.26 9.75
CA ASP A 46 27.79 -2.32 8.81
C ASP A 46 26.69 -1.52 8.13
N GLU A 47 26.58 -0.24 8.51
CA GLU A 47 25.53 0.68 8.04
C GLU A 47 25.56 0.84 6.52
N LYS A 48 26.76 0.89 5.91
CA LYS A 48 26.91 0.99 4.45
C LYS A 48 26.37 -0.25 3.73
N LYS A 49 26.55 -1.42 4.32
CA LYS A 49 26.02 -2.66 3.76
C LYS A 49 24.50 -2.72 3.87
N LEU A 50 23.94 -2.31 5.02
CA LEU A 50 22.47 -2.30 5.25
C LEU A 50 21.72 -1.31 4.36
N THR A 51 22.35 -0.17 4.06
CA THR A 51 21.78 0.87 3.20
C THR A 51 22.06 0.67 1.73
N SER A 52 22.82 -0.39 1.36
CA SER A 52 23.05 -0.71 -0.05
C SER A 52 21.74 -1.09 -0.77
N PHE A 53 21.62 -0.66 -2.03
CA PHE A 53 20.45 -1.02 -2.85
C PHE A 53 20.23 -2.53 -2.91
N GLU A 54 21.28 -3.31 -3.02
CA GLU A 54 21.21 -4.76 -3.10
C GLU A 54 20.66 -5.40 -1.83
N GLU A 55 21.12 -4.94 -0.66
CA GLU A 55 20.67 -5.50 0.61
C GLU A 55 19.22 -5.07 0.92
N ILE A 56 18.87 -3.81 0.68
CA ILE A 56 17.49 -3.31 0.86
C ILE A 56 16.55 -4.08 -0.05
N SER A 57 16.85 -4.16 -1.35
CA SER A 57 16.00 -4.86 -2.32
C SER A 57 15.86 -6.34 -2.00
N TRP A 58 16.96 -6.99 -1.57
CA TRP A 58 16.95 -8.39 -1.18
C TRP A 58 16.10 -8.66 0.05
N ARG A 59 16.21 -7.84 1.08
CA ARG A 59 15.42 -7.98 2.30
C ARG A 59 13.95 -7.73 2.06
N VAL A 60 13.61 -6.65 1.35
CA VAL A 60 12.21 -6.31 1.05
C VAL A 60 11.57 -7.38 0.18
N SER A 61 12.21 -7.81 -0.91
CA SER A 61 11.64 -8.82 -1.80
C SER A 61 11.51 -10.20 -1.14
N LYS A 62 12.36 -10.53 -0.17
CA LYS A 62 12.37 -11.84 0.49
C LYS A 62 11.48 -11.91 1.73
N THR A 63 11.30 -10.82 2.45
CA THR A 63 10.62 -10.79 3.75
C THR A 63 9.24 -10.15 3.74
N SER A 64 8.93 -9.35 2.73
CA SER A 64 7.65 -8.61 2.63
C SER A 64 6.67 -9.32 1.70
N PHE A 65 6.45 -10.62 1.96
CA PHE A 65 5.59 -11.46 1.14
C PHE A 65 4.13 -10.96 1.07
N GLU A 66 3.63 -10.35 2.13
CA GLU A 66 2.32 -9.74 2.21
C GLU A 66 2.10 -8.58 1.22
N PHE A 67 3.19 -8.00 0.70
CA PHE A 67 3.15 -6.97 -0.34
C PHE A 67 3.32 -7.52 -1.76
N SER A 68 3.22 -8.84 -1.92
CA SER A 68 3.35 -9.49 -3.23
C SER A 68 1.98 -9.74 -3.86
N PRO A 69 1.85 -9.69 -5.20
CA PRO A 69 0.63 -10.06 -5.88
C PRO A 69 0.26 -11.53 -5.65
N VAL A 70 -1.03 -11.83 -5.66
CA VAL A 70 -1.53 -13.19 -5.61
C VAL A 70 -1.05 -13.96 -6.84
N GLY A 71 -0.54 -15.19 -6.63
CA GLY A 71 -0.05 -16.06 -7.71
C GLY A 71 1.40 -15.82 -8.13
N ILE A 72 2.17 -15.01 -7.39
CA ILE A 72 3.62 -14.91 -7.59
C ILE A 72 4.28 -16.26 -7.29
N LYS A 73 5.35 -16.59 -8.01
CA LYS A 73 6.15 -17.80 -7.74
C LYS A 73 6.74 -17.78 -6.34
N THR A 74 6.52 -18.84 -5.62
CA THR A 74 6.99 -18.99 -4.24
C THR A 74 7.82 -20.26 -4.09
N ALA A 75 8.81 -20.20 -3.20
CA ALA A 75 9.59 -21.36 -2.76
C ALA A 75 9.43 -21.56 -1.25
N LYS A 76 9.61 -22.78 -0.78
CA LYS A 76 9.70 -23.07 0.65
C LYS A 76 11.16 -22.92 1.10
N THR A 77 11.36 -22.25 2.22
CA THR A 77 12.68 -22.21 2.87
C THR A 77 12.93 -23.52 3.61
N GLU A 78 14.18 -23.75 4.00
CA GLU A 78 14.57 -24.90 4.85
C GLU A 78 13.79 -24.94 6.18
N LEU A 79 13.36 -23.79 6.66
CA LEU A 79 12.51 -23.66 7.86
C LEU A 79 11.00 -23.88 7.58
N GLY A 80 10.63 -24.28 6.35
CA GLY A 80 9.25 -24.53 5.95
C GLY A 80 8.41 -23.25 5.72
N THR A 81 8.97 -22.05 5.89
CA THR A 81 8.28 -20.80 5.60
C THR A 81 8.21 -20.53 4.10
N THR A 82 7.13 -19.94 3.63
CA THR A 82 6.98 -19.55 2.23
C THR A 82 7.74 -18.24 1.97
N THR A 83 8.47 -18.18 0.88
CA THR A 83 9.16 -16.98 0.40
C THR A 83 8.97 -16.83 -1.11
N ILE A 84 9.26 -15.65 -1.66
CA ILE A 84 9.29 -15.47 -3.11
C ILE A 84 10.50 -16.21 -3.68
N GLU A 85 10.29 -16.93 -4.80
CA GLU A 85 11.35 -17.62 -5.51
C GLU A 85 12.23 -16.59 -6.28
N LEU A 86 13.11 -15.91 -5.54
CA LEU A 86 14.06 -14.93 -6.06
C LEU A 86 15.45 -15.22 -5.55
N SER A 87 16.44 -15.09 -6.42
CA SER A 87 17.84 -15.03 -6.03
C SER A 87 18.36 -13.59 -6.09
N LYS A 88 19.50 -13.29 -5.44
CA LYS A 88 20.12 -11.96 -5.55
C LYS A 88 20.46 -11.57 -7.00
N LYS A 89 20.66 -12.58 -7.88
CA LYS A 89 20.93 -12.37 -9.30
C LYS A 89 19.71 -11.85 -10.08
N ASP A 90 18.51 -12.11 -9.55
CA ASP A 90 17.24 -11.72 -10.17
C ASP A 90 16.80 -10.32 -9.76
N LEU A 91 17.56 -9.62 -8.92
CA LEU A 91 17.30 -8.24 -8.56
C LEU A 91 17.47 -7.33 -9.77
N ILE A 92 16.37 -6.77 -10.22
CA ILE A 92 16.33 -5.90 -11.39
C ILE A 92 16.52 -4.46 -10.91
N LYS A 93 17.62 -3.84 -11.37
CA LYS A 93 17.94 -2.44 -11.03
C LYS A 93 17.18 -1.42 -11.90
N GLU A 94 16.79 -1.83 -13.10
CA GLU A 94 16.13 -0.96 -14.07
C GLU A 94 14.60 -0.94 -13.87
N SER A 95 13.97 0.18 -14.16
CA SER A 95 12.51 0.32 -14.03
C SER A 95 11.73 -0.45 -15.09
N PHE A 96 12.36 -0.86 -16.18
CA PHE A 96 11.73 -1.63 -17.26
C PHE A 96 12.70 -2.62 -17.91
N THR A 97 12.14 -3.54 -18.69
CA THR A 97 12.89 -4.52 -19.49
C THR A 97 12.19 -4.72 -20.83
N ILE A 98 12.95 -4.79 -21.92
CA ILE A 98 12.45 -5.22 -23.23
C ILE A 98 12.66 -6.73 -23.36
N LEU A 99 11.57 -7.48 -23.57
CA LEU A 99 11.58 -8.94 -23.66
C LEU A 99 11.80 -9.48 -25.06
N SER A 100 11.78 -8.60 -26.07
CA SER A 100 11.93 -8.99 -27.47
C SER A 100 13.36 -9.37 -27.83
N THR A 101 13.50 -10.27 -28.79
CA THR A 101 14.78 -10.67 -29.41
C THR A 101 15.48 -9.49 -30.11
N ASN A 102 14.73 -8.45 -30.48
CA ASN A 102 15.23 -7.26 -31.20
C ASN A 102 15.55 -6.09 -30.25
N LYS A 103 16.10 -6.38 -29.08
CA LYS A 103 16.42 -5.38 -28.06
C LYS A 103 17.32 -4.25 -28.57
N GLU A 104 18.24 -4.57 -29.48
CA GLU A 104 19.21 -3.62 -30.04
C GLU A 104 18.58 -2.58 -30.98
N MET A 105 17.41 -2.89 -31.58
CA MET A 105 16.65 -1.99 -32.48
C MET A 105 15.57 -1.18 -31.74
N THR A 106 15.52 -1.28 -30.41
CA THR A 106 14.52 -0.59 -29.62
C THR A 106 15.16 0.52 -28.80
N ARG A 107 14.74 1.75 -29.04
CA ARG A 107 15.17 2.91 -28.25
C ARG A 107 14.09 3.28 -27.26
N VAL A 108 14.44 3.35 -25.98
CA VAL A 108 13.53 3.75 -24.90
C VAL A 108 14.07 4.97 -24.20
N ILE A 109 13.22 5.99 -24.03
CA ILE A 109 13.53 7.20 -23.27
C ILE A 109 12.53 7.30 -22.13
N THR A 110 13.02 7.33 -20.90
CA THR A 110 12.19 7.55 -19.70
C THR A 110 11.87 9.06 -19.60
N LEU A 111 10.59 9.40 -19.66
CA LEU A 111 10.10 10.78 -19.52
C LEU A 111 9.75 11.08 -18.05
N THR A 112 9.12 10.12 -17.37
CA THR A 112 8.72 10.23 -15.97
C THR A 112 8.86 8.87 -15.31
N ASP A 113 9.48 8.84 -14.13
CA ASP A 113 9.53 7.64 -13.29
C ASP A 113 9.20 8.03 -11.85
N LYS A 114 7.88 8.11 -11.56
CA LYS A 114 7.33 8.37 -10.23
C LYS A 114 6.64 7.13 -9.71
N PHE A 115 6.46 7.04 -8.40
CA PHE A 115 5.81 5.91 -7.74
C PHE A 115 4.45 5.51 -8.34
N SER A 116 3.60 6.48 -8.67
CA SER A 116 2.25 6.26 -9.21
C SER A 116 2.08 6.60 -10.69
N LYS A 117 3.14 7.07 -11.35
CA LYS A 117 3.11 7.46 -12.77
C LYS A 117 4.45 7.23 -13.42
N LYS A 118 4.45 6.47 -14.51
CA LYS A 118 5.63 6.20 -15.32
C LYS A 118 5.33 6.45 -16.78
N GLU A 119 6.19 7.20 -17.46
CA GLU A 119 6.03 7.55 -18.87
C GLU A 119 7.31 7.26 -19.63
N PHE A 120 7.16 6.61 -20.77
CA PHE A 120 8.26 6.23 -21.65
C PHE A 120 7.94 6.62 -23.09
N LYS A 121 8.97 7.00 -23.83
CA LYS A 121 8.94 7.09 -25.28
C LYS A 121 9.66 5.88 -25.85
N ILE A 122 8.99 5.11 -26.70
CA ILE A 122 9.56 3.91 -27.32
C ILE A 122 9.55 4.08 -28.81
N GLY A 123 10.70 3.81 -29.44
CA GLY A 123 10.84 3.68 -30.89
C GLY A 123 11.34 2.28 -31.20
N SER A 124 10.60 1.52 -32.01
CA SER A 124 10.98 0.17 -32.40
C SER A 124 10.57 -0.10 -33.86
N GLU A 125 11.43 -0.81 -34.59
CA GLU A 125 11.16 -1.20 -36.01
C GLU A 125 10.26 -2.43 -36.10
N LYS A 126 10.02 -3.13 -34.99
CA LYS A 126 9.15 -4.32 -34.90
C LYS A 126 8.35 -4.26 -33.60
N PRO A 127 7.21 -4.95 -33.55
CA PRO A 127 6.47 -5.08 -32.29
C PRO A 127 7.35 -5.64 -31.19
N VAL A 128 7.26 -5.06 -29.98
CA VAL A 128 8.05 -5.47 -28.81
C VAL A 128 7.17 -5.66 -27.58
N GLU A 129 7.60 -6.54 -26.70
CA GLU A 129 7.02 -6.65 -25.37
C GLU A 129 7.82 -5.79 -24.39
N PHE A 130 7.16 -4.79 -23.85
CA PHE A 130 7.68 -3.91 -22.81
C PHE A 130 7.21 -4.39 -21.45
N ARG A 131 8.14 -4.75 -20.58
CA ARG A 131 7.86 -5.12 -19.20
C ARG A 131 8.30 -4.01 -18.27
N LEU A 132 7.33 -3.44 -17.56
CA LEU A 132 7.59 -2.57 -16.42
C LEU A 132 7.94 -3.43 -15.21
N ASN A 133 9.10 -3.20 -14.60
CA ASN A 133 9.57 -3.98 -13.45
C ASN A 133 8.84 -3.54 -12.16
N THR A 134 7.52 -3.61 -12.22
CA THR A 134 6.59 -3.22 -11.17
C THR A 134 5.49 -4.28 -11.09
N PHE A 135 5.13 -4.70 -9.89
CA PHE A 135 4.04 -5.65 -9.67
C PHE A 135 2.70 -5.09 -10.16
N ASN A 136 1.93 -5.93 -10.82
CA ASN A 136 0.58 -5.58 -11.25
C ASN A 136 -0.41 -5.66 -10.09
N PHE A 137 -0.50 -4.59 -9.31
CA PHE A 137 -1.57 -4.44 -8.31
C PHE A 137 -2.83 -3.84 -8.95
N PRO A 138 -4.03 -4.18 -8.44
CA PRO A 138 -5.27 -3.55 -8.89
C PRO A 138 -5.21 -2.03 -8.78
N GLY A 139 -5.36 -1.35 -9.90
CA GLY A 139 -5.27 0.11 -10.00
C GLY A 139 -4.27 0.60 -11.04
N TRP A 140 -3.34 -0.24 -11.49
CA TRP A 140 -2.49 0.09 -12.63
C TRP A 140 -3.30 0.10 -13.93
N LYS A 141 -3.09 1.14 -14.73
CA LYS A 141 -3.61 1.29 -16.08
C LYS A 141 -2.47 1.65 -17.02
N ALA A 142 -2.50 1.07 -18.21
CA ALA A 142 -1.53 1.35 -19.27
C ALA A 142 -2.22 1.99 -20.47
N THR A 143 -1.55 2.95 -21.10
CA THR A 143 -1.99 3.56 -22.34
C THR A 143 -0.84 3.66 -23.32
N ILE A 144 -1.14 3.47 -24.62
CA ILE A 144 -0.25 3.77 -25.74
C ILE A 144 -0.88 4.94 -26.52
N ASP A 145 -0.16 6.03 -26.69
CA ASP A 145 -0.62 7.24 -27.38
C ASP A 145 -2.01 7.72 -26.92
N GLY A 146 -2.26 7.58 -25.60
CA GLY A 146 -3.52 7.97 -24.97
C GLY A 146 -4.64 6.93 -25.05
N LYS A 147 -4.49 5.82 -25.79
CA LYS A 147 -5.47 4.73 -25.84
C LYS A 147 -5.16 3.70 -24.77
N GLU A 148 -6.18 3.29 -23.98
CA GLU A 148 -6.04 2.26 -22.95
C GLU A 148 -5.73 0.89 -23.61
N ILE A 149 -4.77 0.18 -23.03
CA ILE A 149 -4.33 -1.15 -23.47
C ILE A 149 -4.40 -2.13 -22.28
N SER A 150 -4.56 -3.40 -22.63
CA SER A 150 -4.56 -4.46 -21.62
C SER A 150 -3.15 -4.69 -21.07
N ILE A 151 -3.07 -4.87 -19.76
CA ILE A 151 -1.88 -5.30 -19.06
C ILE A 151 -1.89 -6.83 -19.03
N ASN A 152 -0.79 -7.44 -19.44
CA ASN A 152 -0.52 -8.86 -19.23
C ASN A 152 0.42 -9.01 -18.02
N ASP A 153 0.06 -9.85 -17.07
CA ASP A 153 0.88 -10.20 -15.92
C ASP A 153 1.12 -11.71 -15.79
N ASP A 154 0.87 -12.45 -16.88
CA ASP A 154 1.10 -13.90 -16.92
C ASP A 154 2.58 -14.22 -17.00
N ASN A 155 3.28 -13.84 -15.96
CA ASN A 155 4.69 -14.13 -15.71
C ASN A 155 4.90 -14.50 -14.24
N GLY A 156 5.97 -15.23 -13.94
CA GLY A 156 6.21 -15.77 -12.60
C GLY A 156 6.24 -14.75 -11.47
N TYR A 157 6.49 -13.49 -11.78
CA TYR A 157 6.59 -12.40 -10.79
C TYR A 157 5.41 -11.42 -10.86
N LYS A 158 4.41 -11.69 -11.70
CA LYS A 158 3.24 -10.81 -11.86
C LYS A 158 3.60 -9.34 -12.17
N LEU A 159 4.63 -9.17 -13.03
CA LEU A 159 5.07 -7.87 -13.49
C LEU A 159 4.20 -7.39 -14.65
N ILE A 160 3.99 -6.08 -14.72
CA ILE A 160 3.23 -5.42 -15.78
C ILE A 160 3.95 -5.60 -17.11
N THR A 161 3.31 -6.28 -18.08
CA THR A 161 3.82 -6.45 -19.44
C THR A 161 2.78 -5.93 -20.43
N VAL A 162 3.22 -5.20 -21.43
CA VAL A 162 2.38 -4.67 -22.52
C VAL A 162 3.03 -4.91 -23.87
N SER A 163 2.21 -5.19 -24.88
CA SER A 163 2.68 -5.27 -26.27
C SER A 163 2.66 -3.88 -26.90
N VAL A 164 3.77 -3.47 -27.48
CA VAL A 164 3.96 -2.20 -28.17
C VAL A 164 4.12 -2.49 -29.65
N PRO A 165 3.32 -1.89 -30.53
CA PRO A 165 3.47 -2.06 -31.97
C PRO A 165 4.77 -1.42 -32.49
N GLU A 166 5.09 -1.65 -33.76
CA GLU A 166 6.18 -0.96 -34.45
C GLU A 166 5.91 0.53 -34.56
N GLY A 167 6.98 1.33 -34.54
CA GLY A 167 6.90 2.80 -34.66
C GLY A 167 7.37 3.52 -33.40
N ASN A 168 7.01 4.81 -33.36
CA ASN A 168 7.30 5.66 -32.20
C ASN A 168 6.03 5.87 -31.37
N HIS A 169 6.06 5.40 -30.14
CA HIS A 169 4.90 5.41 -29.26
C HIS A 169 5.21 6.04 -27.91
N LYS A 170 4.19 6.64 -27.29
CA LYS A 170 4.25 7.11 -25.91
C LYS A 170 3.49 6.14 -25.02
N LEU A 171 4.22 5.43 -24.17
CA LEU A 171 3.65 4.58 -23.11
C LEU A 171 3.44 5.39 -21.84
N ASN A 172 2.29 5.19 -21.22
CA ASN A 172 2.00 5.81 -19.94
C ASN A 172 1.35 4.79 -19.02
N PHE A 173 1.92 4.63 -17.83
CA PHE A 173 1.41 3.79 -16.77
C PHE A 173 1.01 4.67 -15.59
N ILE A 174 -0.24 4.53 -15.14
CA ILE A 174 -0.78 5.30 -14.02
C ILE A 174 -1.43 4.37 -13.01
N PHE A 175 -1.06 4.52 -11.74
CA PHE A 175 -1.73 3.85 -10.64
C PHE A 175 -2.87 4.73 -10.13
N ARG A 176 -4.10 4.24 -10.21
CA ARG A 176 -5.31 4.94 -9.78
C ARG A 176 -6.04 4.15 -8.70
N ASN A 177 -6.87 4.83 -7.95
CA ASN A 177 -7.77 4.18 -7.02
C ASN A 177 -8.74 3.27 -7.78
N THR A 178 -8.94 2.06 -7.25
CA THR A 178 -10.02 1.19 -7.70
C THR A 178 -11.38 1.77 -7.30
N LEU A 179 -12.45 1.31 -7.95
CA LEU A 179 -13.81 1.72 -7.59
C LEU A 179 -14.11 1.49 -6.10
N ILE A 180 -13.72 0.32 -5.58
CA ILE A 180 -13.91 -0.06 -4.17
C ILE A 180 -13.19 0.93 -3.25
N ARG A 181 -11.94 1.26 -3.55
CA ARG A 181 -11.15 2.22 -2.75
C ARG A 181 -11.78 3.62 -2.79
N THR A 182 -12.28 4.06 -3.95
CA THR A 182 -12.96 5.35 -4.09
C THR A 182 -14.25 5.39 -3.27
N LEU A 183 -15.08 4.34 -3.34
CA LEU A 183 -16.29 4.22 -2.53
C LEU A 183 -15.99 4.21 -1.03
N SER A 184 -14.99 3.45 -0.60
CA SER A 184 -14.57 3.41 0.81
C SER A 184 -14.12 4.78 1.32
N ASN A 185 -13.35 5.52 0.51
CA ASN A 185 -12.91 6.86 0.85
C ASN A 185 -14.11 7.83 0.98
N LEU A 186 -15.11 7.73 0.09
CA LEU A 186 -16.32 8.54 0.16
C LEU A 186 -17.14 8.23 1.42
N ILE A 187 -17.31 6.95 1.76
CA ILE A 187 -18.01 6.53 2.99
C ILE A 187 -17.28 7.07 4.22
N SER A 188 -15.96 6.96 4.27
CA SER A 188 -15.15 7.46 5.38
C SER A 188 -15.28 8.98 5.52
N LEU A 189 -15.22 9.72 4.42
CA LEU A 189 -15.38 11.17 4.42
C LEU A 189 -16.77 11.57 4.91
N PHE A 190 -17.81 10.88 4.46
CA PHE A 190 -19.19 11.13 4.86
C PHE A 190 -19.40 10.86 6.37
N SER A 191 -18.85 9.77 6.87
CA SER A 191 -18.88 9.43 8.30
C SER A 191 -18.17 10.50 9.15
N LEU A 192 -17.04 10.99 8.70
CA LEU A 192 -16.30 12.05 9.38
C LEU A 192 -17.12 13.37 9.41
N MET A 193 -17.80 13.69 8.30
CA MET A 193 -18.66 14.86 8.22
C MET A 193 -19.85 14.77 9.20
N ILE A 194 -20.49 13.61 9.31
CA ILE A 194 -21.58 13.38 10.27
C ILE A 194 -21.07 13.56 11.70
N LEU A 195 -19.92 12.99 12.05
CA LEU A 195 -19.34 13.16 13.38
C LEU A 195 -19.02 14.62 13.68
N PHE A 196 -18.50 15.35 12.71
CA PHE A 196 -18.22 16.77 12.86
C PHE A 196 -19.47 17.59 13.08
N LEU A 197 -20.54 17.35 12.30
CA LEU A 197 -21.83 18.02 12.48
C LEU A 197 -22.43 17.69 13.85
N TYR A 198 -22.40 16.44 14.28
CA TYR A 198 -22.83 16.04 15.61
C TYR A 198 -22.08 16.79 16.73
N PHE A 199 -20.77 16.92 16.59
CA PHE A 199 -19.94 17.67 17.53
C PHE A 199 -20.32 19.16 17.58
N LEU A 200 -20.53 19.80 16.41
CA LEU A 200 -20.96 21.20 16.33
C LEU A 200 -22.34 21.40 16.98
N MET A 201 -23.29 20.51 16.73
CA MET A 201 -24.63 20.59 17.35
C MET A 201 -24.55 20.52 18.87
N ASN A 202 -23.70 19.66 19.41
CA ASN A 202 -23.49 19.58 20.88
C ASN A 202 -22.85 20.82 21.46
N LEU A 203 -21.94 21.48 20.73
CA LEU A 203 -21.37 22.76 21.18
C LEU A 203 -22.44 23.87 21.22
N VAL A 204 -23.25 24.00 20.18
CA VAL A 204 -24.33 25.01 20.10
C VAL A 204 -25.34 24.79 21.21
N GLN A 205 -25.76 23.55 21.46
CA GLN A 205 -26.72 23.24 22.54
C GLN A 205 -26.17 23.62 23.91
N LYS A 206 -24.88 23.38 24.14
CA LYS A 206 -24.22 23.73 25.42
C LYS A 206 -24.21 25.23 25.66
N ASP A 207 -23.93 26.01 24.63
CA ASP A 207 -23.92 27.48 24.72
C ASP A 207 -25.31 28.05 24.98
N HIS A 208 -26.35 27.44 24.37
CA HIS A 208 -27.75 27.83 24.59
C HIS A 208 -28.21 27.56 26.04
N LEU A 209 -27.79 26.45 26.65
CA LEU A 209 -28.10 26.13 28.04
C LEU A 209 -27.40 27.06 29.04
N ILE A 210 -26.21 27.54 28.73
CA ILE A 210 -25.46 28.50 29.58
C ILE A 210 -26.09 29.90 29.49
N SER A 211 -26.60 30.28 28.31
CA SER A 211 -27.24 31.58 28.08
C SER A 211 -28.64 31.68 28.71
N SER A 212 -29.38 30.58 28.84
CA SER A 212 -30.72 30.57 29.40
C SER A 212 -30.78 30.55 30.95
N ASN A 213 -29.64 30.33 31.59
CA ASN A 213 -29.50 30.30 33.05
C ASN A 213 -28.84 31.59 33.62
N LYS A 214 -28.69 32.63 32.83
CA LYS A 214 -28.38 34.00 33.24
C LYS A 214 -29.60 34.89 33.18
#